data_58ad452d64e90e0146e448abc5036f42
#
_entry.id   58ad452d64e90e0146e448abc5036f42
#
_cell.length_a   1.000
_cell.length_b   1.000
_cell.length_c   1.000
_cell.angle_alpha   90.00
_cell.angle_beta   90.00
_cell.angle_gamma   90.00
#
_symmetry.space_group_name_H-M   'P 1'
#
loop_
_entity.id
_entity.type
_entity.pdbx_description
1 polymer ?
#
loop_
_entity_poly.entity_id
_entity_poly.type
_entity_poly.pdbx_seq_one_letter_code
_entity_poly.pdbx_strand_id
1 'polypeptide(L)' 'AQLADCYRNSLNLAKEHDVHSIAFPAISTGVYGYPLEDATEIAVKTVAQWLEAHAYYAMQVIFCCFDARTERVYQARL' A
#
# COMPACT_ATOMS: atom_id res chain seq x y z
N ALA A 1 -7.20 -9.92 6.38
CA ALA A 1 -7.10 -8.88 7.39
C ALA A 1 -7.63 -7.56 6.88
N GLN A 2 -8.13 -6.72 7.77
CA GLN A 2 -8.77 -5.45 7.39
C GLN A 2 -7.80 -4.50 6.67
N LEU A 3 -6.55 -4.46 7.09
CA LEU A 3 -5.57 -3.56 6.48
C LEU A 3 -5.28 -3.96 5.03
N ALA A 4 -5.08 -5.24 4.80
CA ALA A 4 -4.85 -5.75 3.43
C ALA A 4 -6.05 -5.48 2.53
N ASP A 5 -7.27 -5.66 3.06
CA ASP A 5 -8.50 -5.39 2.30
C ASP A 5 -8.61 -3.92 1.94
N CYS A 6 -8.20 -3.02 2.82
CA CYS A 6 -8.20 -1.59 2.54
C CYS A 6 -7.35 -1.26 1.31
N TYR A 7 -6.15 -1.81 1.23
CA TYR A 7 -5.27 -1.59 0.08
C TYR A 7 -5.85 -2.20 -1.19
N ARG A 8 -6.32 -3.44 -1.12
CA ARG A 8 -6.90 -4.10 -2.29
C ARG A 8 -8.13 -3.38 -2.81
N ASN A 9 -9.03 -2.98 -1.92
CA ASN A 9 -10.25 -2.27 -2.33
C ASN A 9 -9.94 -0.94 -2.95
N SER A 10 -8.95 -0.21 -2.43
CA SER A 10 -8.54 1.07 -2.99
C SER A 10 -7.96 0.91 -4.39
N LEU A 11 -7.13 -0.11 -4.60
CA LEU A 11 -6.54 -0.39 -5.90
C LEU A 11 -7.60 -0.85 -6.91
N ASN A 12 -8.53 -1.69 -6.50
CA ASN A 12 -9.64 -2.12 -7.36
C ASN A 12 -10.52 -0.96 -7.76
N LEU A 13 -10.80 -0.05 -6.83
CA LEU A 13 -11.60 1.13 -7.11
C LEU A 13 -10.89 2.05 -8.10
N ALA A 14 -9.59 2.25 -7.94
CA ALA A 14 -8.81 3.05 -8.87
C ALA A 14 -8.83 2.45 -10.28
N LYS A 15 -8.68 1.14 -10.38
CA LYS A 15 -8.75 0.43 -11.66
C LYS A 15 -10.13 0.56 -12.29
N GLU A 16 -11.18 0.44 -11.50
CA GLU A 16 -12.57 0.57 -11.96
C GLU A 16 -12.84 1.94 -12.58
N HIS A 17 -12.18 2.98 -12.04
CA HIS A 17 -12.32 4.35 -12.54
C HIS A 17 -11.23 4.74 -13.55
N ASP A 18 -10.47 3.77 -14.05
CA ASP A 18 -9.43 3.99 -15.04
C ASP A 18 -8.34 4.94 -14.56
N VAL A 19 -8.00 4.87 -13.27
CA VAL A 19 -6.94 5.66 -12.65
C VAL A 19 -5.66 4.85 -12.68
N HIS A 20 -4.56 5.47 -13.11
CA HIS A 20 -3.27 4.80 -13.28
C HIS A 20 -2.21 5.24 -12.28
N SER A 21 -2.58 5.99 -11.27
CA SER A 21 -1.67 6.43 -10.23
C SER A 21 -2.45 6.58 -8.92
N ILE A 22 -1.91 6.04 -7.84
CA ILE A 22 -2.54 6.13 -6.54
C ILE A 22 -1.47 6.37 -5.47
N ALA A 23 -1.75 7.29 -4.55
CA ALA A 23 -0.87 7.58 -3.43
C ALA A 23 -1.54 7.11 -2.14
N PHE A 24 -0.83 6.30 -1.38
CA PHE A 24 -1.29 5.87 -0.06
C PHE A 24 -0.51 6.60 1.03
N PRO A 25 -1.19 7.25 1.98
CA PRO A 25 -0.48 7.73 3.16
C PRO A 25 0.00 6.54 3.98
N ALA A 26 1.12 6.72 4.69
CA ALA A 26 1.56 5.71 5.63
C ALA A 26 0.49 5.60 6.72
N ILE A 27 -0.24 4.49 6.72
CA ILE A 27 -1.36 4.31 7.62
C ILE A 27 -0.87 4.20 9.05
N SER A 28 -1.51 4.94 9.96
CA SER A 28 -1.16 4.92 11.37
C SER A 28 -1.36 3.53 11.95
N THR A 29 -0.31 2.99 12.54
CA THR A 29 -0.36 1.69 13.19
C THR A 29 -1.32 1.69 14.38
N GLY A 30 -1.49 2.84 15.04
CA GLY A 30 -2.40 2.97 16.17
C GLY A 30 -3.86 2.72 15.82
N VAL A 31 -4.26 3.06 14.58
CA VAL A 31 -5.65 2.87 14.15
C VAL A 31 -6.02 1.40 14.04
N TYR A 32 -5.09 0.57 13.55
CA TYR A 32 -5.33 -0.84 13.32
C TYR A 32 -4.64 -1.74 14.35
N GLY A 33 -3.85 -1.17 15.25
CA GLY A 33 -3.15 -1.95 16.28
C GLY A 33 -1.95 -2.73 15.76
N TYR A 34 -1.43 -2.43 14.58
CA TYR A 34 -0.27 -3.11 14.02
C TYR A 34 1.02 -2.36 14.35
N PRO A 35 2.12 -3.07 14.65
CA PRO A 35 3.44 -2.46 14.66
C PRO A 35 3.79 -1.91 13.28
N LEU A 36 4.64 -0.88 13.23
CA LEU A 36 4.99 -0.23 11.97
C LEU A 36 5.54 -1.21 10.94
N GLU A 37 6.45 -2.09 11.33
CA GLU A 37 7.06 -3.06 10.43
C GLU A 37 6.02 -4.02 9.87
N ASP A 38 5.08 -4.48 10.70
CA ASP A 38 4.03 -5.40 10.27
C ASP A 38 3.06 -4.72 9.31
N ALA A 39 2.66 -3.49 9.63
CA ALA A 39 1.77 -2.72 8.76
C ALA A 39 2.42 -2.45 7.41
N THR A 40 3.71 -2.10 7.41
CA THR A 40 4.47 -1.85 6.18
C THR A 40 4.55 -3.11 5.33
N GLU A 41 4.84 -4.24 5.95
CA GLU A 41 4.92 -5.51 5.24
C GLU A 41 3.58 -5.87 4.59
N ILE A 42 2.48 -5.71 5.31
CA ILE A 42 1.14 -5.95 4.76
C ILE A 42 0.88 -5.03 3.58
N ALA A 43 1.20 -3.75 3.70
CA ALA A 43 0.98 -2.78 2.64
C ALA A 43 1.75 -3.13 1.37
N VAL A 44 3.06 -3.33 1.51
CA VAL A 44 3.94 -3.62 0.36
C VAL A 44 3.57 -4.94 -0.28
N LYS A 45 3.36 -5.97 0.53
CA LYS A 45 3.01 -7.30 0.04
C LYS A 45 1.67 -7.30 -0.70
N THR A 46 0.66 -6.66 -0.12
CA THR A 46 -0.67 -6.59 -0.73
C THR A 46 -0.63 -5.85 -2.06
N VAL A 47 0.06 -4.72 -2.10
CA VAL A 47 0.20 -3.93 -3.33
C VAL A 47 0.97 -4.71 -4.38
N ALA A 48 2.08 -5.36 -4.00
CA ALA A 48 2.87 -6.15 -4.94
C ALA A 48 2.06 -7.30 -5.54
N GLN A 49 1.28 -7.99 -4.73
CA GLN A 49 0.41 -9.08 -5.20
C GLN A 49 -0.65 -8.55 -6.16
N TRP A 50 -1.24 -7.41 -5.84
CA TRP A 50 -2.24 -6.82 -6.72
C TRP A 50 -1.64 -6.41 -8.06
N LEU A 51 -0.47 -5.77 -8.05
CA LEU A 51 0.20 -5.36 -9.28
C LEU A 51 0.58 -6.56 -10.15
N GLU A 52 1.03 -7.65 -9.52
CA GLU A 52 1.36 -8.87 -10.23
C GLU A 52 0.12 -9.50 -10.87
N ALA A 53 -0.99 -9.55 -10.13
CA ALA A 53 -2.25 -10.09 -10.64
C ALA A 53 -2.85 -9.24 -11.75
N HIS A 54 -2.52 -7.94 -11.79
CA HIS A 54 -3.02 -6.98 -12.77
C HIS A 54 -1.91 -6.41 -13.64
N ALA A 55 -0.96 -7.26 -14.04
CA ALA A 55 0.19 -6.83 -14.82
C ALA A 55 -0.19 -6.15 -16.15
N TYR A 56 -1.38 -6.46 -16.68
CA TYR A 56 -1.91 -5.85 -17.89
C TYR A 56 -2.36 -4.38 -17.66
N TYR A 57 -2.50 -3.98 -16.42
CA TYR A 57 -2.97 -2.63 -16.06
C TYR A 57 -1.81 -1.82 -15.50
N ALA A 58 -1.41 -0.76 -16.19
CA ALA A 58 -0.30 0.08 -15.73
C ALA A 58 -0.74 0.95 -14.56
N MET A 59 -0.28 0.61 -13.35
CA MET A 59 -0.61 1.33 -12.13
C MET A 59 0.66 1.74 -11.41
N GLN A 60 0.78 3.03 -11.10
CA GLN A 60 1.85 3.55 -10.27
C GLN A 60 1.35 3.72 -8.84
N VAL A 61 2.06 3.12 -7.88
CA VAL A 61 1.70 3.22 -6.47
C VAL A 61 2.78 3.99 -5.73
N ILE A 62 2.36 4.99 -4.97
CA ILE A 62 3.25 5.86 -4.21
C ILE A 62 2.88 5.75 -2.74
N PHE A 63 3.87 5.49 -1.89
CA PHE A 63 3.68 5.50 -0.44
C PHE A 63 4.20 6.82 0.12
N CYS A 64 3.30 7.58 0.76
CA CYS A 64 3.65 8.86 1.38
C CYS A 64 4.02 8.62 2.84
N CYS A 65 5.23 8.96 3.22
CA CYS A 65 5.73 8.74 4.57
C CYS A 65 5.82 10.05 5.34
N PHE A 66 5.46 10.02 6.63
CA PHE A 66 5.42 11.22 7.45
C PHE A 66 6.78 11.58 8.06
N ASP A 67 7.67 10.61 8.25
CA ASP A 67 8.97 10.84 8.86
C ASP A 67 10.03 9.89 8.30
N ALA A 68 11.28 10.15 8.67
CA ALA A 68 12.42 9.37 8.15
C ALA A 68 12.39 7.91 8.61
N ARG A 69 11.84 7.64 9.79
CA ARG A 69 11.75 6.26 10.30
C ARG A 69 10.78 5.45 9.45
N THR A 70 9.60 6.00 9.18
CA THR A 70 8.60 5.34 8.35
C THR A 70 9.14 5.13 6.93
N GLU A 71 9.79 6.14 6.37
CA GLU A 71 10.38 6.05 5.05
C GLU A 71 11.41 4.92 4.96
N ARG A 72 12.28 4.80 5.97
CA ARG A 72 13.28 3.74 5.99
C ARG A 72 12.67 2.36 6.07
N VAL A 73 11.59 2.19 6.84
CA VAL A 73 10.89 0.91 6.95
C VAL A 73 10.29 0.52 5.60
N TYR A 74 9.64 1.46 4.91
CA TYR A 74 9.09 1.20 3.59
C TYR A 74 10.17 0.88 2.56
N GLN A 75 11.27 1.64 2.56
CA GLN A 75 12.37 1.38 1.63
C GLN A 75 12.99 0.01 1.83
N ALA A 76 13.09 -0.44 3.07
CA ALA A 76 13.63 -1.76 3.37
C ALA A 76 12.75 -2.91 2.80
N ARG A 77 11.46 -2.66 2.60
CA ARG A 77 10.53 -3.65 2.07
C ARG A 77 10.36 -3.56 0.55
N LEU A 78 10.68 -2.43 -0.02
CA LEU A 78 10.58 -2.23 -1.46
C LEU A 78 11.83 -2.74 -2.17
#